data_50fd50f11f8f91a27a694d5fc377186b
#
_entry.id   50fd50f11f8f91a27a694d5fc377186b
#
_cell.length_a   1.000
_cell.length_b   1.000
_cell.length_c   1.000
_cell.angle_alpha   90.00
_cell.angle_beta   90.00
_cell.angle_gamma   90.00
#
_symmetry.space_group_name_H-M   'P 1'
#
loop_
_entity.id
_entity.type
_entity.pdbx_description
1 polymer ?
#
loop_
_entity_poly.entity_id
_entity_poly.type
_entity_poly.pdbx_seq_one_letter_code
_entity_poly.pdbx_strand_id
1 'polypeptide(L)'
;MRLALIATLLTACGPSTAVLEFVPVESVYDSLDAGSRGAPSLLVGVVHDERFEALEAGQDLPILRGFQGGRWIHVALHVTGVRNRGRVQLEVDGIGTAAYDIKLVRRGDLLEVVDLPIPVGRQPELDDRQVDELAGRAVHLKVTLTVGQIQMTQEHDLVLSLAEH
;
A
#
# COMPACT_ATOMS: atom_id res chain seq x y z
N MET A 1 61.80 0.69 -5.86
CA MET A 1 60.42 1.24 -5.63
C MET A 1 59.33 0.21 -5.50
N ARG A 2 59.58 -1.06 -5.83
CA ARG A 2 58.60 -2.15 -5.69
C ARG A 2 58.64 -2.88 -4.32
N LEU A 3 59.71 -2.74 -3.59
CA LEU A 3 59.87 -3.38 -2.27
C LEU A 3 59.09 -2.71 -1.14
N ALA A 4 58.82 -1.42 -1.26
CA ALA A 4 58.08 -0.68 -0.24
C ALA A 4 56.61 -1.10 -0.17
N LEU A 5 56.06 -1.58 -1.29
CA LEU A 5 54.69 -2.02 -1.33
C LEU A 5 54.45 -3.39 -0.67
N ILE A 6 55.48 -4.25 -0.76
CA ILE A 6 55.44 -5.60 -0.15
C ILE A 6 55.66 -5.52 1.36
N ALA A 7 56.47 -4.58 1.80
CA ALA A 7 56.68 -4.38 3.25
C ALA A 7 55.41 -3.85 3.94
N THR A 8 54.61 -3.06 3.23
CA THR A 8 53.38 -2.51 3.78
C THR A 8 52.30 -3.60 3.91
N LEU A 9 52.34 -4.59 3.03
CA LEU A 9 51.41 -5.73 3.11
C LEU A 9 51.75 -6.73 4.22
N LEU A 10 53.03 -6.86 4.58
CA LEU A 10 53.47 -7.76 5.63
C LEU A 10 53.31 -7.17 7.04
N THR A 11 53.35 -5.87 7.17
CA THR A 11 53.04 -5.20 8.43
C THR A 11 51.52 -5.14 8.75
N ALA A 12 50.71 -5.49 7.83
CA ALA A 12 49.25 -5.59 8.03
C ALA A 12 48.82 -6.88 8.71
N CYS A 13 49.74 -7.75 9.15
CA CYS A 13 49.47 -8.89 10.00
C CYS A 13 49.42 -8.56 11.51
N GLY A 14 49.36 -7.29 11.89
CA GLY A 14 48.80 -6.91 13.19
C GLY A 14 47.31 -7.22 13.23
N PRO A 15 46.67 -7.27 14.41
CA PRO A 15 45.25 -7.46 14.50
C PRO A 15 44.61 -6.34 13.68
N SER A 16 44.24 -6.68 12.45
CA SER A 16 43.42 -5.83 11.61
C SER A 16 42.12 -5.71 12.37
N THR A 17 41.97 -4.67 13.15
CA THR A 17 40.68 -4.15 13.49
C THR A 17 40.07 -3.75 12.17
N ALA A 18 39.48 -4.73 11.47
CA ALA A 18 38.50 -4.42 10.45
C ALA A 18 37.45 -3.56 11.16
N VAL A 19 37.57 -2.26 11.00
CA VAL A 19 36.46 -1.36 11.31
C VAL A 19 35.39 -1.82 10.33
N LEU A 20 34.53 -2.71 10.80
CA LEU A 20 33.28 -2.97 10.15
C LEU A 20 32.57 -1.61 10.20
N GLU A 21 32.68 -0.88 9.11
CA GLU A 21 31.88 0.30 8.88
C GLU A 21 30.44 -0.19 8.95
N PHE A 22 29.81 0.06 10.07
CA PHE A 22 28.44 -0.30 10.32
C PHE A 22 27.62 0.61 9.41
N VAL A 23 27.38 0.17 8.21
CA VAL A 23 26.41 0.82 7.33
C VAL A 23 25.08 0.67 8.04
N PRO A 24 24.45 1.78 8.47
CA PRO A 24 23.18 1.68 9.18
C PRO A 24 22.21 0.84 8.34
N VAL A 25 21.58 -0.13 8.96
CA VAL A 25 20.64 -1.03 8.29
C VAL A 25 19.60 -0.23 7.51
N GLU A 26 19.24 0.97 7.98
CA GLU A 26 18.37 1.91 7.28
C GLU A 26 18.89 2.31 5.89
N SER A 27 20.20 2.48 5.68
CA SER A 27 20.73 2.87 4.37
C SER A 27 20.72 1.72 3.36
N VAL A 28 20.80 0.47 3.81
CA VAL A 28 20.67 -0.71 2.95
C VAL A 28 19.20 -0.91 2.55
N TYR A 29 18.28 -0.67 3.47
CA TYR A 29 16.84 -0.72 3.17
C TYR A 29 16.41 0.44 2.27
N ASP A 30 16.97 1.65 2.42
CA ASP A 30 16.70 2.79 1.54
C ASP A 30 17.15 2.54 0.09
N SER A 31 18.23 1.79 -0.13
CA SER A 31 18.68 1.43 -1.48
C SER A 31 17.81 0.34 -2.13
N LEU A 32 17.23 -0.56 -1.33
CA LEU A 32 16.28 -1.57 -1.76
C LEU A 32 14.85 -0.99 -1.93
N ASP A 33 14.58 0.12 -1.27
CA ASP A 33 13.31 0.85 -1.28
C ASP A 33 13.27 1.96 -2.34
N ALA A 34 14.15 1.91 -3.36
CA ALA A 34 14.08 2.83 -4.48
C ALA A 34 12.67 2.84 -5.07
N GLY A 35 11.98 3.97 -4.92
CA GLY A 35 10.62 4.18 -5.42
C GLY A 35 10.48 3.88 -6.90
N SER A 36 9.28 3.88 -7.42
CA SER A 36 9.05 3.79 -8.85
C SER A 36 9.52 5.07 -9.54
N ARG A 37 9.93 4.95 -10.81
CA ARG A 37 10.32 6.09 -11.62
C ARG A 37 9.06 6.76 -12.21
N GLY A 38 9.19 8.03 -12.59
CA GLY A 38 8.14 8.79 -13.26
C GLY A 38 7.54 9.88 -12.39
N ALA A 39 6.51 10.54 -12.91
CA ALA A 39 5.73 11.49 -12.16
C ALA A 39 4.87 10.77 -11.09
N PRO A 40 4.64 11.39 -9.92
CA PRO A 40 3.72 10.84 -8.92
C PRO A 40 2.32 10.63 -9.51
N SER A 41 1.81 9.41 -9.40
CA SER A 41 0.45 9.09 -9.76
C SER A 41 -0.13 8.01 -8.84
N LEU A 42 -1.42 8.06 -8.64
CA LEU A 42 -2.20 7.13 -7.86
C LEU A 42 -3.36 6.64 -8.72
N LEU A 43 -3.53 5.32 -8.80
CA LEU A 43 -4.75 4.68 -9.32
C LEU A 43 -5.34 3.84 -8.21
N VAL A 44 -6.64 3.98 -8.01
CA VAL A 44 -7.42 3.18 -7.06
C VAL A 44 -8.19 2.13 -7.85
N GLY A 45 -8.21 0.92 -7.33
CA GLY A 45 -8.85 -0.21 -7.99
C GLY A 45 -9.28 -1.29 -7.01
N VAL A 46 -9.71 -2.39 -7.57
CA VAL A 46 -9.97 -3.66 -6.89
C VAL A 46 -9.11 -4.75 -7.51
N VAL A 47 -8.91 -5.85 -6.80
CA VAL A 47 -8.26 -7.04 -7.36
C VAL A 47 -9.33 -8.11 -7.58
N HIS A 48 -9.47 -8.51 -8.83
CA HIS A 48 -10.32 -9.62 -9.24
C HIS A 48 -9.46 -10.65 -9.99
N ASP A 49 -9.52 -11.92 -9.60
CA ASP A 49 -8.71 -13.01 -10.19
C ASP A 49 -7.22 -12.66 -10.34
N GLU A 50 -6.63 -12.12 -9.25
CA GLU A 50 -5.23 -11.69 -9.17
C GLU A 50 -4.88 -10.51 -10.14
N ARG A 51 -5.85 -9.87 -10.73
CA ARG A 51 -5.66 -8.73 -11.63
C ARG A 51 -6.19 -7.46 -10.99
N PHE A 52 -5.42 -6.40 -11.12
CA PHE A 52 -5.86 -5.07 -10.73
C PHE A 52 -6.78 -4.52 -11.81
N GLU A 53 -7.94 -4.03 -11.38
CA GLU A 53 -8.91 -3.31 -12.19
C GLU A 53 -9.12 -1.93 -11.58
N ALA A 54 -8.83 -0.88 -12.35
CA ALA A 54 -9.04 0.49 -11.88
C ALA A 54 -10.55 0.75 -11.72
N LEU A 55 -10.91 1.46 -10.65
CA LEU A 55 -12.31 1.82 -10.41
C LEU A 55 -12.80 2.83 -11.45
N GLU A 56 -13.98 2.56 -11.98
CA GLU A 56 -14.72 3.46 -12.86
C GLU A 56 -15.94 4.03 -12.13
N ALA A 57 -16.41 5.21 -12.59
CA ALA A 57 -17.60 5.84 -12.00
C ALA A 57 -18.84 4.95 -12.18
N GLY A 58 -19.59 4.76 -11.11
CA GLY A 58 -20.78 3.91 -11.09
C GLY A 58 -20.51 2.41 -11.05
N GLN A 59 -19.25 2.00 -10.97
CA GLN A 59 -18.87 0.60 -10.83
C GLN A 59 -19.34 0.02 -9.48
N ASP A 60 -19.65 -1.27 -9.48
CA ASP A 60 -19.98 -2.01 -8.27
C ASP A 60 -18.78 -2.19 -7.36
N LEU A 61 -18.97 -1.87 -6.09
CA LEU A 61 -17.99 -2.04 -5.03
C LEU A 61 -18.49 -3.10 -4.04
N PRO A 62 -17.94 -4.33 -4.08
CA PRO A 62 -18.47 -5.44 -3.32
C PRO A 62 -18.17 -5.32 -1.82
N ILE A 63 -19.20 -5.60 -1.00
CA ILE A 63 -19.04 -5.82 0.44
C ILE A 63 -18.78 -7.31 0.66
N LEU A 64 -17.62 -7.62 1.24
CA LEU A 64 -17.19 -8.97 1.54
C LEU A 64 -17.51 -9.34 2.98
N ARG A 65 -17.87 -10.60 3.22
CA ARG A 65 -18.05 -11.15 4.57
C ARG A 65 -16.74 -11.80 5.04
N GLY A 66 -16.22 -11.30 6.17
CA GLY A 66 -15.07 -11.91 6.84
C GLY A 66 -15.46 -13.13 7.68
N PHE A 67 -14.51 -14.01 7.98
CA PHE A 67 -14.69 -15.25 8.76
C PHE A 67 -15.27 -15.02 10.17
N GLN A 68 -15.05 -13.84 10.74
CA GLN A 68 -15.52 -13.48 12.08
C GLN A 68 -16.82 -12.67 12.06
N GLY A 69 -17.54 -12.67 10.95
CA GLY A 69 -18.82 -11.95 10.80
C GLY A 69 -18.69 -10.47 10.46
N GLY A 70 -17.46 -9.91 10.37
CA GLY A 70 -17.25 -8.53 9.92
C GLY A 70 -17.60 -8.36 8.43
N ARG A 71 -17.85 -7.13 8.05
CA ARG A 71 -18.07 -6.72 6.66
C ARG A 71 -16.98 -5.76 6.24
N TRP A 72 -16.45 -5.93 5.03
CA TRP A 72 -15.32 -5.20 4.53
C TRP A 72 -15.49 -4.86 3.07
N ILE A 73 -15.01 -3.68 2.71
CA ILE A 73 -14.76 -3.30 1.32
C ILE A 73 -13.25 -3.36 1.14
N HIS A 74 -12.78 -3.97 0.07
CA HIS A 74 -11.34 -4.08 -0.21
C HIS A 74 -11.00 -3.25 -1.43
N VAL A 75 -9.96 -2.43 -1.32
CA VAL A 75 -9.41 -1.67 -2.43
C VAL A 75 -7.93 -1.96 -2.62
N ALA A 76 -7.44 -1.70 -3.81
CA ALA A 76 -6.05 -1.84 -4.20
C ALA A 76 -5.52 -0.52 -4.77
N LEU A 77 -4.21 -0.32 -4.70
CA LEU A 77 -3.55 0.86 -5.24
C LEU A 77 -2.44 0.48 -6.20
N HIS A 78 -2.38 1.15 -7.34
CA HIS A 78 -1.22 1.24 -8.20
C HIS A 78 -0.63 2.65 -8.12
N VAL A 79 0.67 2.75 -7.88
CA VAL A 79 1.33 4.02 -7.58
C VAL A 79 2.63 4.13 -8.38
N THR A 80 2.92 5.31 -8.91
CA THR A 80 4.21 5.62 -9.55
C THR A 80 4.84 6.87 -8.96
N GLY A 81 6.13 7.08 -9.22
CA GLY A 81 6.84 8.32 -8.90
C GLY A 81 7.05 8.63 -7.43
N VAL A 82 6.87 7.64 -6.53
CA VAL A 82 7.02 7.81 -5.09
C VAL A 82 7.88 6.70 -4.48
N ARG A 83 8.25 6.89 -3.20
CA ARG A 83 8.88 5.84 -2.40
C ARG A 83 7.83 4.78 -2.00
N ASN A 84 8.30 3.63 -1.57
CA ASN A 84 7.45 2.47 -1.28
C ASN A 84 6.83 2.46 0.13
N ARG A 85 7.00 3.49 0.95
CA ARG A 85 6.38 3.61 2.27
C ARG A 85 5.57 4.87 2.35
N GLY A 86 4.35 4.75 2.85
CA GLY A 86 3.44 5.87 3.00
C GLY A 86 2.31 5.56 3.97
N ARG A 87 1.43 6.52 4.10
CA ARG A 87 0.19 6.40 4.86
C ARG A 87 -0.98 6.57 3.91
N VAL A 88 -1.91 5.64 3.93
CA VAL A 88 -3.16 5.74 3.19
C VAL A 88 -4.32 6.02 4.15
N GLN A 89 -5.23 6.87 3.72
CA GLN A 89 -6.52 7.11 4.36
C GLN A 89 -7.61 6.78 3.35
N LEU A 90 -8.59 6.04 3.80
CA LEU A 90 -9.71 5.51 3.02
C LEU A 90 -10.98 5.96 3.71
N GLU A 91 -11.91 6.50 2.95
CA GLU A 91 -13.20 6.96 3.44
C GLU A 91 -14.29 6.58 2.43
N VAL A 92 -15.32 5.90 2.91
CA VAL A 92 -16.55 5.64 2.15
C VAL A 92 -17.68 6.32 2.90
N ASP A 93 -18.29 7.33 2.28
CA ASP A 93 -19.27 8.21 2.91
C ASP A 93 -20.42 7.46 3.56
N GLY A 94 -20.58 7.69 4.89
CA GLY A 94 -21.63 7.09 5.69
C GLY A 94 -21.51 5.57 5.89
N ILE A 95 -20.39 4.96 5.46
CA ILE A 95 -20.14 3.52 5.55
C ILE A 95 -18.98 3.22 6.49
N GLY A 96 -17.78 3.77 6.23
CA GLY A 96 -16.63 3.49 7.05
C GLY A 96 -15.37 4.27 6.64
N THR A 97 -14.40 4.25 7.55
CA THR A 97 -13.08 4.86 7.34
C THR A 97 -11.99 3.93 7.81
N ALA A 98 -10.83 3.99 7.15
CA ALA A 98 -9.64 3.28 7.55
C ALA A 98 -8.39 4.12 7.31
N ALA A 99 -7.33 3.86 8.07
CA ALA A 99 -6.02 4.48 7.86
C ALA A 99 -4.93 3.45 8.15
N TYR A 100 -3.94 3.36 7.24
CA TYR A 100 -2.86 2.38 7.32
C TYR A 100 -1.53 3.03 7.02
N ASP A 101 -0.51 2.66 7.77
CA ASP A 101 0.87 2.82 7.34
C ASP A 101 1.22 1.62 6.45
N ILE A 102 1.54 1.89 5.19
CA ILE A 102 1.66 0.85 4.17
C ILE A 102 3.08 0.75 3.62
N LYS A 103 3.42 -0.46 3.20
CA LYS A 103 4.56 -0.74 2.36
C LYS A 103 4.05 -1.20 1.00
N LEU A 104 4.30 -0.39 -0.02
CA LEU A 104 3.99 -0.70 -1.40
C LEU A 104 5.01 -1.71 -1.94
N VAL A 105 4.56 -2.70 -2.67
CA VAL A 105 5.38 -3.75 -3.28
C VAL A 105 5.66 -3.38 -4.73
N ARG A 106 6.91 -3.50 -5.17
CA ARG A 106 7.26 -3.21 -6.57
C ARG A 106 6.79 -4.33 -7.50
N ARG A 107 6.08 -3.93 -8.55
CA ARG A 107 5.72 -4.78 -9.69
C ARG A 107 6.10 -4.09 -11.00
N GLY A 108 7.25 -4.48 -11.58
CA GLY A 108 7.78 -3.81 -12.75
C GLY A 108 8.11 -2.34 -12.46
N ASP A 109 7.48 -1.42 -13.20
CA ASP A 109 7.71 0.03 -13.08
C ASP A 109 6.76 0.72 -12.09
N LEU A 110 5.81 0.01 -11.51
CA LEU A 110 4.86 0.54 -10.53
C LEU A 110 5.06 -0.07 -9.13
N LEU A 111 4.45 0.57 -8.17
CA LEU A 111 4.29 0.08 -6.81
C LEU A 111 2.83 -0.25 -6.57
N GLU A 112 2.56 -1.31 -5.82
CA GLU A 112 1.19 -1.75 -5.53
C GLU A 112 0.97 -2.09 -4.05
N VAL A 113 -0.27 -1.98 -3.63
CA VAL A 113 -0.84 -2.68 -2.48
C VAL A 113 -2.19 -3.25 -2.91
N VAL A 114 -2.39 -4.53 -2.67
CA VAL A 114 -3.51 -5.29 -3.24
C VAL A 114 -4.68 -5.51 -2.29
N ASP A 115 -4.51 -5.18 -1.02
CA ASP A 115 -5.51 -5.49 0.00
C ASP A 115 -5.51 -4.41 1.09
N LEU A 116 -6.43 -3.48 0.94
CA LEU A 116 -6.70 -2.42 1.92
C LEU A 116 -8.16 -2.51 2.35
N PRO A 117 -8.45 -3.16 3.48
CA PRO A 117 -9.80 -3.34 3.96
C PRO A 117 -10.37 -2.05 4.55
N ILE A 118 -11.60 -1.72 4.21
CA ILE A 118 -12.38 -0.66 4.83
C ILE A 118 -13.51 -1.31 5.61
N PRO A 119 -13.58 -1.18 6.94
CA PRO A 119 -14.65 -1.77 7.72
C PRO A 119 -15.99 -1.12 7.39
N VAL A 120 -17.00 -1.92 7.16
CA VAL A 120 -18.38 -1.46 6.93
C VAL A 120 -19.08 -1.32 8.27
N GLY A 121 -19.48 -0.09 8.61
CA GLY A 121 -20.13 0.22 9.89
C GLY A 121 -19.15 0.45 11.04
N ARG A 122 -19.58 1.25 11.99
CA ARG A 122 -18.79 1.56 13.20
C ARG A 122 -19.03 0.59 14.36
N GLN A 123 -20.00 -0.34 14.21
CA GLN A 123 -20.41 -1.25 15.28
C GLN A 123 -20.21 -2.70 14.84
N PRO A 124 -19.68 -3.57 15.71
CA PRO A 124 -19.49 -4.99 15.41
C PRO A 124 -20.79 -5.77 15.20
N GLU A 125 -21.93 -5.12 15.30
CA GLU A 125 -23.26 -5.72 15.32
C GLU A 125 -24.20 -5.18 14.22
N LEU A 126 -23.68 -4.82 13.03
CA LEU A 126 -24.60 -4.68 11.90
C LEU A 126 -25.21 -6.06 11.63
N ASP A 127 -26.49 -6.19 11.94
CA ASP A 127 -27.31 -7.35 11.56
C ASP A 127 -27.17 -7.58 10.05
N ASP A 128 -27.12 -8.82 9.61
CA ASP A 128 -27.03 -9.19 8.19
C ASP A 128 -28.07 -8.44 7.33
N ARG A 129 -29.26 -8.16 7.88
CA ARG A 129 -30.31 -7.37 7.22
C ARG A 129 -29.88 -5.92 6.93
N GLN A 130 -29.13 -5.29 7.82
CA GLN A 130 -28.69 -3.90 7.65
C GLN A 130 -27.60 -3.79 6.57
N VAL A 131 -26.83 -4.86 6.36
CA VAL A 131 -25.85 -4.91 5.26
C VAL A 131 -26.56 -5.11 3.93
N ASP A 132 -27.59 -5.95 3.89
CA ASP A 132 -28.39 -6.15 2.68
C ASP A 132 -29.08 -4.85 2.22
N GLU A 133 -29.42 -3.96 3.16
CA GLU A 133 -29.95 -2.62 2.87
C GLU A 133 -28.94 -1.66 2.26
N LEU A 134 -27.64 -1.97 2.33
CA LEU A 134 -26.58 -1.18 1.69
C LEU A 134 -26.41 -1.52 0.21
N ALA A 135 -26.87 -2.68 -0.24
CA ALA A 135 -26.78 -3.08 -1.63
C ALA A 135 -27.57 -2.11 -2.54
N GLY A 136 -26.96 -1.71 -3.64
CA GLY A 136 -27.51 -0.72 -4.56
C GLY A 136 -27.36 0.74 -4.11
N ARG A 137 -26.80 1.00 -2.94
CA ARG A 137 -26.59 2.35 -2.44
C ARG A 137 -25.41 3.00 -3.18
N ALA A 138 -25.64 4.20 -3.71
CA ALA A 138 -24.56 5.04 -4.22
C ALA A 138 -23.70 5.57 -3.05
N VAL A 139 -22.39 5.52 -3.19
CA VAL A 139 -21.43 5.95 -2.18
C VAL A 139 -20.29 6.72 -2.86
N HIS A 140 -19.65 7.59 -2.08
CA HIS A 140 -18.43 8.28 -2.49
C HIS A 140 -17.23 7.68 -1.75
N LEU A 141 -16.28 7.15 -2.51
CA LEU A 141 -15.00 6.64 -2.00
C LEU A 141 -13.93 7.72 -2.20
N LYS A 142 -13.27 8.08 -1.12
CA LYS A 142 -12.10 8.96 -1.13
C LYS A 142 -10.87 8.21 -0.62
N VAL A 143 -9.80 8.23 -1.42
CA VAL A 143 -8.52 7.61 -1.10
C VAL A 143 -7.45 8.67 -1.12
N THR A 144 -6.76 8.85 0.00
CA THR A 144 -5.63 9.78 0.12
C THR A 144 -4.37 9.00 0.50
N LEU A 145 -3.35 9.06 -0.36
CA LEU A 145 -2.03 8.48 -0.12
C LEU A 145 -1.02 9.59 0.14
N THR A 146 -0.31 9.50 1.25
CA THR A 146 0.78 10.41 1.63
C THR A 146 2.10 9.64 1.67
N VAL A 147 3.10 10.09 0.88
CA VAL A 147 4.45 9.53 0.84
C VAL A 147 5.45 10.66 1.03
N GLY A 148 6.02 10.78 2.21
CA GLY A 148 6.86 11.94 2.58
C GLY A 148 6.06 13.24 2.49
N GLN A 149 6.44 14.12 1.58
CA GLN A 149 5.74 15.40 1.34
C GLN A 149 4.75 15.35 0.16
N ILE A 150 4.65 14.21 -0.51
CA ILE A 150 3.74 14.03 -1.65
C ILE A 150 2.43 13.50 -1.11
N GLN A 151 1.34 14.19 -1.43
CA GLN A 151 -0.02 13.75 -1.17
C GLN A 151 -0.78 13.63 -2.48
N MET A 152 -1.44 12.50 -2.67
CA MET A 152 -2.27 12.21 -3.84
C MET A 152 -3.64 11.78 -3.35
N THR A 153 -4.69 12.28 -4.00
CA THR A 153 -6.07 11.93 -3.67
C THR A 153 -6.80 11.49 -4.93
N GLN A 154 -7.59 10.43 -4.82
CA GLN A 154 -8.59 10.02 -5.82
C GLN A 154 -9.95 9.86 -5.17
N GLU A 155 -10.97 10.20 -5.92
CA GLU A 155 -12.36 10.15 -5.50
C GLU A 155 -13.18 9.44 -6.58
N HIS A 156 -14.09 8.55 -6.15
CA HIS A 156 -14.92 7.74 -7.03
C HIS A 156 -16.35 7.66 -6.51
N ASP A 157 -17.31 7.90 -7.39
CA ASP A 157 -18.72 7.62 -7.13
C ASP A 157 -19.01 6.19 -7.56
N LEU A 158 -19.45 5.35 -6.64
CA LEU A 158 -19.57 3.90 -6.79
C LEU A 158 -20.93 3.43 -6.30
N VAL A 159 -21.28 2.18 -6.57
CA VAL A 159 -22.48 1.53 -6.07
C VAL A 159 -22.08 0.33 -5.22
N LEU A 160 -22.60 0.23 -4.00
CA LEU A 160 -22.33 -0.93 -3.15
C LEU A 160 -23.06 -2.16 -3.69
N SER A 161 -22.37 -3.29 -3.70
CA SER A 161 -22.97 -4.59 -4.01
C SER A 161 -22.63 -5.61 -2.91
N LEU A 162 -23.37 -6.69 -2.86
CA LEU A 162 -23.02 -7.84 -2.00
C LEU A 162 -22.19 -8.81 -2.85
N ALA A 163 -21.06 -9.28 -2.30
CA ALA A 163 -20.33 -10.34 -2.95
C ALA A 163 -21.17 -11.63 -2.93
N GLU A 164 -21.39 -12.21 -4.10
CA GLU A 164 -21.94 -13.55 -4.20
C GLU A 164 -20.90 -14.56 -3.66
N HIS A 165 -21.37 -15.49 -2.85
CA HIS A 165 -20.55 -16.57 -2.24
C HIS A 165 -20.36 -17.73 -3.17
#